data_f568142869703a107f06ee0b8e300917
#
_entry.id   f568142869703a107f06ee0b8e300917
#
_cell.length_a   1.000
_cell.length_b   1.000
_cell.length_c   1.000
_cell.angle_alpha   90.00
_cell.angle_beta   90.00
_cell.angle_gamma   90.00
#
_symmetry.space_group_name_H-M   'P 1'
#
loop_
_entity.id
_entity.type
_entity.pdbx_description
1 polymer ?
#
loop_
_entity_poly.entity_id
_entity_poly.type
_entity_poly.pdbx_seq_one_letter_code
_entity_poly.pdbx_strand_id
1 'polypeptide(L)' 'MAHQNGPIPSRLLRGEITRRWQQLTSSDLEKCTTDRTKLIEVLQTRYGYAKRRAEKEVELFFLEFRHRLRLAA' A
#
# COMPACT_ATOMS: atom_id res chain seq x y z
N MET A 1 9.50 -23.40 3.28
CA MET A 1 9.31 -22.82 3.09
C MET A 1 9.13 -21.88 2.73
N ALA A 2 8.75 -21.72 2.68
CA ALA A 2 8.42 -21.06 2.38
C ALA A 2 8.51 -20.09 1.95
N HIS A 3 8.36 -19.75 1.89
CA HIS A 3 8.24 -18.86 1.37
C HIS A 3 8.61 -17.80 1.41
N GLN A 4 9.19 -17.95 1.59
CA GLN A 4 9.75 -17.01 1.52
C GLN A 4 9.53 -15.90 0.78
N ASN A 5 9.10 -16.05 -0.15
CA ASN A 5 8.42 -15.05 -0.89
C ASN A 5 7.05 -14.86 -0.37
N GLY A 6 6.88 -15.10 0.89
CA GLY A 6 5.61 -14.94 1.52
C GLY A 6 5.07 -13.54 1.34
N PRO A 7 3.80 -13.33 1.60
CA PRO A 7 3.21 -12.00 1.52
C PRO A 7 3.92 -11.03 2.46
N ILE A 8 3.95 -9.78 2.08
CA ILE A 8 4.51 -8.74 2.91
C ILE A 8 3.71 -8.69 4.21
N PRO A 9 4.38 -8.64 5.37
CA PRO A 9 3.65 -8.58 6.63
C PRO A 9 2.70 -7.39 6.66
N SER A 10 1.46 -7.65 7.03
CA SER A 10 0.44 -6.61 7.06
C SER A 10 0.83 -5.42 7.92
N ARG A 11 1.47 -5.69 9.04
CA ARG A 11 1.88 -4.64 9.96
C ARG A 11 2.85 -3.68 9.29
N LEU A 12 3.82 -4.22 8.60
CA LEU A 12 4.82 -3.42 7.93
C LEU A 12 4.20 -2.61 6.79
N LEU A 13 3.38 -3.29 6.00
CA LEU A 13 2.70 -2.64 4.89
C LEU A 13 1.80 -1.51 5.39
N ARG A 14 1.07 -1.76 6.45
CA ARG A 14 0.17 -0.78 7.04
C ARG A 14 0.93 0.47 7.46
N GLY A 15 2.08 0.28 8.10
CA GLY A 15 2.89 1.40 8.53
C GLY A 15 3.37 2.24 7.36
N GLU A 16 3.79 1.58 6.28
CA GLU A 16 4.29 2.29 5.11
C GLU A 16 3.16 3.06 4.42
N ILE A 17 1.99 2.46 4.33
CA ILE A 17 0.84 3.13 3.73
C ILE A 17 0.48 4.36 4.55
N THR A 18 0.47 4.24 5.88
CA THR A 18 0.13 5.34 6.76
C THR A 18 1.10 6.50 6.60
N ARG A 19 2.38 6.20 6.45
CA ARG A 19 3.38 7.24 6.29
C ARG A 19 3.22 8.00 4.99
N ARG A 20 2.83 7.31 3.95
CA ARG A 20 2.72 7.93 2.64
C ARG A 20 1.39 8.67 2.48
N TRP A 21 0.32 8.11 3.01
CA TRP A 21 -1.02 8.69 2.87
C TRP A 21 -1.64 8.85 4.25
N GLN A 22 -1.39 10.00 4.85
CA GLN A 22 -1.73 10.22 6.24
C GLN A 22 -3.20 10.47 6.49
N GLN A 23 -3.99 10.69 5.45
CA GLN A 23 -5.41 10.95 5.60
C GLN A 23 -6.26 9.68 5.67
N LEU A 24 -5.63 8.52 5.53
CA LEU A 24 -6.35 7.26 5.58
C LEU A 24 -6.73 6.92 7.02
N THR A 25 -7.96 6.40 7.19
CA THR A 25 -8.43 5.98 8.50
C THR A 25 -7.97 4.54 8.78
N SER A 26 -8.15 4.10 10.04
CA SER A 26 -7.85 2.72 10.40
C SER A 26 -8.66 1.75 9.57
N SER A 27 -9.93 2.09 9.33
CA SER A 27 -10.81 1.27 8.51
C SER A 27 -10.28 1.16 7.08
N ASP A 28 -9.82 2.28 6.53
CA ASP A 28 -9.24 2.27 5.19
C ASP A 28 -8.02 1.37 5.13
N LEU A 29 -7.18 1.44 6.17
CA LEU A 29 -5.95 0.65 6.19
C LEU A 29 -6.22 -0.84 6.23
N GLU A 30 -7.25 -1.25 6.95
CA GLU A 30 -7.61 -2.66 6.99
C GLU A 30 -7.98 -3.18 5.60
N LYS A 31 -8.67 -2.36 4.83
CA LYS A 31 -9.04 -2.75 3.47
C LYS A 31 -7.81 -2.77 2.57
N CYS A 32 -6.95 -1.78 2.72
CA CYS A 32 -5.80 -1.61 1.82
C CYS A 32 -4.77 -2.74 1.97
N THR A 33 -4.65 -3.31 3.15
CA THR A 33 -3.63 -4.32 3.39
C THR A 33 -4.00 -5.68 2.82
N THR A 34 -5.25 -5.86 2.42
CA THR A 34 -5.68 -7.14 1.87
C THR A 34 -5.73 -7.15 0.34
N ASP A 35 -5.82 -5.98 -0.29
CA ASP A 35 -6.06 -5.94 -1.71
C ASP A 35 -5.56 -4.60 -2.28
N ARG A 36 -4.70 -4.69 -3.29
CA ARG A 36 -4.17 -3.50 -3.96
C ARG A 36 -5.30 -2.67 -4.57
N THR A 37 -6.31 -3.33 -5.11
CA THR A 37 -7.44 -2.65 -5.70
C THR A 37 -8.16 -1.78 -4.68
N LYS A 38 -8.24 -2.26 -3.45
CA LYS A 38 -8.88 -1.49 -2.39
C LYS A 38 -8.10 -0.22 -2.08
N LEU A 39 -6.77 -0.30 -2.12
CA LEU A 39 -5.96 0.89 -1.90
C LEU A 39 -6.23 1.93 -2.98
N ILE A 40 -6.35 1.49 -4.23
CA ILE A 40 -6.66 2.39 -5.33
C ILE A 40 -8.00 3.08 -5.09
N GLU A 41 -9.01 2.32 -4.68
CA GLU A 41 -10.34 2.86 -4.42
C GLU A 41 -10.30 3.87 -3.27
N VAL A 42 -9.56 3.56 -2.22
CA VAL A 42 -9.46 4.43 -1.06
C VAL A 42 -8.82 5.75 -1.44
N LEU A 43 -7.76 5.72 -2.25
CA LEU A 43 -7.11 6.94 -2.68
C LEU A 43 -8.03 7.80 -3.53
N GLN A 44 -8.86 7.18 -4.35
CA GLN A 44 -9.84 7.93 -5.12
C GLN A 44 -10.85 8.63 -4.20
N THR A 45 -11.25 7.94 -3.14
CA THR A 45 -12.24 8.47 -2.21
C THR A 45 -11.66 9.55 -1.31
N ARG A 46 -10.51 9.27 -0.71
CA ARG A 46 -9.95 10.19 0.29
C ARG A 46 -9.23 11.38 -0.30
N TYR A 47 -8.55 11.18 -1.43
CA TYR A 47 -7.75 12.24 -2.05
C TYR A 47 -8.38 12.80 -3.31
N GLY A 48 -9.47 12.21 -3.79
CA GLY A 48 -10.10 12.68 -5.00
C GLY A 48 -9.29 12.41 -6.25
N TYR A 49 -8.39 11.44 -6.20
CA TYR A 49 -7.57 11.11 -7.36
C TYR A 49 -8.40 10.46 -8.44
N ALA A 50 -8.10 10.78 -9.70
CA ALA A 50 -8.65 10.00 -10.81
C ALA A 50 -8.07 8.59 -10.70
N LYS A 51 -8.81 7.63 -11.26
CA LYS A 51 -8.41 6.22 -11.16
C LYS A 51 -6.99 6.00 -11.69
N ARG A 52 -6.67 6.59 -12.82
CA ARG A 52 -5.36 6.43 -13.43
C ARG A 52 -4.25 6.92 -12.49
N ARG A 53 -4.49 8.07 -11.85
CA ARG A 53 -3.51 8.61 -10.92
C ARG A 53 -3.37 7.73 -9.71
N ALA A 54 -4.50 7.23 -9.18
CA ALA A 54 -4.45 6.36 -8.02
C ALA A 54 -3.69 5.08 -8.33
N GLU A 55 -3.93 4.51 -9.51
CA GLU A 55 -3.20 3.31 -9.92
C GLU A 55 -1.70 3.57 -10.00
N LYS A 56 -1.31 4.71 -10.54
CA LYS A 56 0.08 5.06 -10.67
C LYS A 56 0.74 5.26 -9.32
N GLU A 57 0.04 5.95 -8.42
CA GLU A 57 0.56 6.18 -7.08
C GLU A 57 0.77 4.86 -6.33
N VAL A 58 -0.16 3.95 -6.47
CA VAL A 58 -0.05 2.65 -5.81
C VAL A 58 1.10 1.84 -6.41
N GLU A 59 1.23 1.88 -7.72
CA GLU A 59 2.32 1.18 -8.40
C GLU A 59 3.68 1.66 -7.91
N LEU A 60 3.86 2.98 -7.87
CA LEU A 60 5.12 3.56 -7.41
C LEU A 60 5.39 3.21 -5.96
N PHE A 61 4.34 3.24 -5.14
CA PHE A 61 4.47 2.90 -3.73
C PHE A 61 5.03 1.49 -3.55
N PHE A 62 4.45 0.52 -4.26
CA PHE A 62 4.88 -0.86 -4.09
C PHE A 62 6.28 -1.10 -4.66
N LEU A 63 6.64 -0.39 -5.72
CA LEU A 63 7.99 -0.48 -6.24
C LEU A 63 9.01 0.00 -5.22
N GLU A 64 8.75 1.15 -4.63
CA GLU A 64 9.64 1.73 -3.62
C GLU A 64 9.68 0.88 -2.37
N PHE A 65 8.53 0.37 -1.96
CA PHE A 65 8.45 -0.44 -0.75
C PHE A 65 9.25 -1.72 -0.91
N ARG A 66 9.09 -2.40 -2.04
CA ARG A 66 9.85 -3.63 -2.29
C ARG A 66 11.35 -3.35 -2.37
N HIS A 67 11.71 -2.22 -2.94
CA HIS A 67 13.10 -1.85 -3.03
C HIS A 67 13.70 -1.65 -1.64
N ARG A 68 12.98 -0.97 -0.77
CA ARG A 68 13.44 -0.75 0.60
C ARG A 68 13.56 -2.05 1.38
N LEU A 69 12.60 -2.95 1.19
CA LEU A 69 12.66 -4.25 1.84
C LEU A 69 13.90 -5.04 1.40
N ARG A 70 14.21 -4.97 0.11
CA ARG A 70 15.38 -5.66 -0.42
C ARG A 70 16.66 -5.10 0.17
N LEU A 71 16.72 -3.78 0.31
CA LEU A 71 17.91 -3.14 0.87
C LEU A 71 18.06 -3.44 2.35
N ALA A 72 16.95 -3.58 3.05
CA ALA A 72 16.96 -3.85 4.48
C ALA A 72 17.35 -5.30 4.77
N ALA A 73 17.13 -6.18 3.82
CA ALA A 73 17.50 -7.57 4.00
C ALA A 73 19.01 -7.74 3.83
#